data_36bf1a9d5eadf19fbe2d5a7624530e06
#
_entry.id   36bf1a9d5eadf19fbe2d5a7624530e06
#
_cell.length_a   1.000
_cell.length_b   1.000
_cell.length_c   1.000
_cell.angle_alpha   90.00
_cell.angle_beta   90.00
_cell.angle_gamma   90.00
#
_symmetry.space_group_name_H-M   'P 1'
#
loop_
_entity.id
_entity.type
_entity.pdbx_description
1 polymer ?
#
loop_
_entity_poly.entity_id
_entity_poly.type
_entity_poly.pdbx_seq_one_letter_code
_entity_poly.pdbx_strand_id
1 'polypeptide(L)'
;MLVSVVTTVRNEARNIAALLDSLVTQEPPFEILVIDSDSTDATRDIVRGYEKKYETVRLYGQGGTRGRGRNVGIAKARGEAVAFIDGDAIANPFWLKEIREGLRQYDVVAGRTIQIGYRPFEELERVELIVGGTDVTYPSSNLAYRKRVLTEIGGFDEWFVTAEDIDLNLRAVRAGHPIGFRANAVVYHRTRDSIFDFLRQALWNGAGRKQLTLKHGALWRHYRPLEMVRREATFWSLLRLSAALLGYAGYKFFGKPLPA
;
A
#
# COMPACT_ATOMS: atom_id res chain seq x y z
N MET A 1 17.09 -7.84 13.37
CA MET A 1 15.72 -8.23 12.94
C MET A 1 15.72 -8.35 11.42
N LEU A 2 15.44 -9.54 10.91
CA LEU A 2 15.25 -9.77 9.48
C LEU A 2 13.92 -9.16 9.03
N VAL A 3 13.95 -8.37 7.93
CA VAL A 3 12.76 -7.77 7.32
C VAL A 3 12.54 -8.41 5.95
N SER A 4 11.36 -8.95 5.71
CA SER A 4 10.92 -9.39 4.39
C SER A 4 10.22 -8.24 3.67
N VAL A 5 10.83 -7.72 2.61
CA VAL A 5 10.23 -6.71 1.75
C VAL A 5 9.33 -7.41 0.74
N VAL A 6 8.05 -7.09 0.73
CA VAL A 6 7.06 -7.67 -0.18
C VAL A 6 6.58 -6.60 -1.17
N THR A 7 6.74 -6.87 -2.45
CA THR A 7 6.16 -6.06 -3.53
C THR A 7 5.32 -6.91 -4.46
N THR A 8 4.13 -6.42 -4.81
CA THR A 8 3.26 -7.06 -5.82
C THR A 8 3.34 -6.26 -7.11
N VAL A 9 3.55 -6.93 -8.21
CA VAL A 9 3.77 -6.29 -9.50
C VAL A 9 2.87 -6.88 -10.59
N ARG A 10 2.48 -6.03 -11.54
CA ARG A 10 1.84 -6.44 -12.79
C ARG A 10 2.15 -5.43 -13.88
N ASN A 11 2.90 -5.84 -14.90
CA ASN A 11 3.31 -4.99 -16.02
C ASN A 11 4.06 -3.73 -15.57
N GLU A 12 5.11 -3.94 -14.76
CA GLU A 12 5.96 -2.89 -14.17
C GLU A 12 7.36 -2.85 -14.80
N ALA A 13 7.53 -3.32 -16.02
CA ALA A 13 8.84 -3.36 -16.68
C ALA A 13 9.57 -2.00 -16.72
N ARG A 14 8.83 -0.89 -16.71
CA ARG A 14 9.38 0.47 -16.69
C ARG A 14 9.95 0.89 -15.33
N ASN A 15 9.43 0.32 -14.24
CA ASN A 15 9.69 0.80 -12.88
C ASN A 15 10.45 -0.19 -12.02
N ILE A 16 10.23 -1.50 -12.23
CA ILE A 16 10.70 -2.55 -11.34
C ILE A 16 12.21 -2.56 -11.12
N ALA A 17 13.00 -2.21 -12.13
CA ALA A 17 14.46 -2.13 -12.00
C ALA A 17 14.86 -1.05 -10.99
N ALA A 18 14.28 0.16 -11.07
CA ALA A 18 14.56 1.26 -10.14
C ALA A 18 14.16 0.92 -8.70
N LEU A 19 13.03 0.22 -8.51
CA LEU A 19 12.65 -0.29 -7.20
C LEU A 19 13.71 -1.27 -6.68
N LEU A 20 14.06 -2.30 -7.44
CA LEU A 20 15.01 -3.34 -7.01
C LEU A 20 16.39 -2.76 -6.72
N ASP A 21 16.90 -1.82 -7.55
CA ASP A 21 18.16 -1.11 -7.30
C ASP A 21 18.15 -0.38 -5.95
N SER A 22 17.03 0.25 -5.61
CA SER A 22 16.87 0.94 -4.32
C SER A 22 16.77 -0.02 -3.12
N LEU A 23 16.29 -1.25 -3.34
CA LEU A 23 16.10 -2.24 -2.29
C LEU A 23 17.35 -3.07 -2.02
N VAL A 24 18.12 -3.46 -3.05
CA VAL A 24 19.33 -4.30 -2.87
C VAL A 24 20.45 -3.56 -2.15
N THR A 25 20.37 -2.25 -2.02
CA THR A 25 21.33 -1.38 -1.31
C THR A 25 20.92 -1.08 0.14
N GLN A 26 19.80 -1.60 0.60
CA GLN A 26 19.33 -1.38 1.98
C GLN A 26 20.24 -2.05 3.01
N GLU A 27 20.20 -1.56 4.25
CA GLU A 27 20.95 -2.14 5.37
C GLU A 27 20.45 -3.56 5.71
N PRO A 28 21.32 -4.60 5.70
CA PRO A 28 20.91 -5.96 6.05
C PRO A 28 20.59 -6.13 7.56
N PRO A 29 19.91 -7.23 7.97
CA PRO A 29 19.45 -8.34 7.14
C PRO A 29 18.05 -8.11 6.55
N PHE A 30 17.89 -8.45 5.28
CA PHE A 30 16.60 -8.39 4.58
C PHE A 30 16.49 -9.44 3.48
N GLU A 31 15.27 -9.70 3.00
CA GLU A 31 14.96 -10.40 1.76
C GLU A 31 13.90 -9.61 0.97
N ILE A 32 13.86 -9.78 -0.33
CA ILE A 32 12.95 -9.12 -1.26
C ILE A 32 12.12 -10.18 -1.96
N LEU A 33 10.81 -10.14 -1.75
CA LEU A 33 9.85 -11.07 -2.31
C LEU A 33 9.01 -10.33 -3.35
N VAL A 34 9.28 -10.57 -4.61
CA VAL A 34 8.51 -10.00 -5.72
C VAL A 34 7.42 -10.99 -6.09
N ILE A 35 6.16 -10.58 -5.96
CA ILE A 35 5.00 -11.39 -6.30
C ILE A 35 4.40 -10.87 -7.60
N ASP A 36 4.61 -11.59 -8.67
CA ASP A 36 4.15 -11.22 -10.01
C ASP A 36 2.72 -11.70 -10.24
N SER A 37 1.84 -10.77 -10.59
CA SER A 37 0.42 -11.03 -10.85
C SER A 37 0.17 -11.15 -12.37
N ASP A 38 0.72 -12.21 -12.97
CA ASP A 38 0.56 -12.55 -14.40
C ASP A 38 0.97 -11.41 -15.34
N SER A 39 2.17 -10.84 -15.17
CA SER A 39 2.74 -9.87 -16.10
C SER A 39 2.94 -10.46 -17.48
N THR A 40 2.63 -9.67 -18.50
CA THR A 40 2.76 -10.01 -19.92
C THR A 40 3.87 -9.24 -20.63
N ASP A 41 4.51 -8.30 -19.91
CA ASP A 41 5.66 -7.52 -20.36
C ASP A 41 6.98 -8.10 -19.83
N ALA A 42 8.08 -7.38 -19.95
CA ALA A 42 9.41 -7.80 -19.50
C ALA A 42 9.61 -7.83 -17.97
N THR A 43 8.58 -7.53 -17.15
CA THR A 43 8.68 -7.46 -15.68
C THR A 43 9.37 -8.70 -15.09
N ARG A 44 8.89 -9.89 -15.45
CA ARG A 44 9.40 -11.17 -14.90
C ARG A 44 10.85 -11.42 -15.27
N ASP A 45 11.23 -11.08 -16.51
CA ASP A 45 12.61 -11.32 -16.99
C ASP A 45 13.59 -10.36 -16.30
N ILE A 46 13.19 -9.11 -16.08
CA ILE A 46 13.97 -8.15 -15.29
C ILE A 46 14.18 -8.70 -13.87
N VAL A 47 13.11 -9.11 -13.18
CA VAL A 47 13.22 -9.64 -11.80
C VAL A 47 14.09 -10.90 -11.74
N ARG A 48 13.98 -11.81 -12.70
CA ARG A 48 14.86 -13.01 -12.80
C ARG A 48 16.34 -12.63 -12.95
N GLY A 49 16.63 -11.51 -13.63
CA GLY A 49 17.99 -10.97 -13.69
C GLY A 49 18.52 -10.60 -12.30
N TYR A 50 17.70 -9.95 -11.49
CA TYR A 50 18.06 -9.62 -10.11
C TYR A 50 18.15 -10.88 -9.21
N GLU A 51 17.23 -11.82 -9.35
CA GLU A 51 17.24 -13.08 -8.58
C GLU A 51 18.53 -13.90 -8.82
N LYS A 52 19.07 -13.88 -10.07
CA LYS A 52 20.35 -14.50 -10.38
C LYS A 52 21.55 -13.77 -9.78
N LYS A 53 21.45 -12.45 -9.63
CA LYS A 53 22.55 -11.60 -9.15
C LYS A 53 22.58 -11.44 -7.63
N TYR A 54 21.42 -11.48 -6.97
CA TYR A 54 21.26 -11.20 -5.55
C TYR A 54 20.51 -12.31 -4.84
N GLU A 55 21.18 -13.00 -3.91
CA GLU A 55 20.58 -14.07 -3.11
C GLU A 55 19.39 -13.63 -2.24
N THR A 56 19.27 -12.33 -2.01
CA THR A 56 18.17 -11.74 -1.24
C THR A 56 16.89 -11.58 -2.04
N VAL A 57 16.91 -11.66 -3.37
CA VAL A 57 15.75 -11.47 -4.25
C VAL A 57 15.11 -12.80 -4.62
N ARG A 58 13.79 -12.88 -4.54
CA ARG A 58 12.99 -14.04 -4.99
C ARG A 58 11.77 -13.59 -5.76
N LEU A 59 11.49 -14.29 -6.87
CA LEU A 59 10.33 -14.11 -7.71
C LEU A 59 9.31 -15.24 -7.47
N TYR A 60 8.06 -14.85 -7.21
CA TYR A 60 6.92 -15.77 -7.12
C TYR A 60 5.82 -15.34 -8.07
N GLY A 61 5.13 -16.30 -8.69
CA GLY A 61 3.95 -16.04 -9.52
C GLY A 61 2.68 -16.24 -8.71
N GLN A 62 1.76 -15.26 -8.75
CA GLN A 62 0.46 -15.37 -8.12
C GLN A 62 -0.54 -14.44 -8.81
N GLY A 63 -1.43 -14.98 -9.62
CA GLY A 63 -2.54 -14.21 -10.19
C GLY A 63 -3.56 -13.78 -9.14
N GLY A 64 -4.36 -12.74 -9.46
CA GLY A 64 -5.45 -12.27 -8.64
C GLY A 64 -5.29 -10.83 -8.13
N THR A 65 -5.89 -10.53 -6.97
CA THR A 65 -5.90 -9.18 -6.38
C THR A 65 -4.54 -8.84 -5.73
N ARG A 66 -4.31 -7.54 -5.48
CA ARG A 66 -3.12 -7.07 -4.72
C ARG A 66 -3.08 -7.70 -3.33
N GLY A 67 -4.23 -7.77 -2.64
CA GLY A 67 -4.34 -8.41 -1.32
C GLY A 67 -3.87 -9.87 -1.35
N ARG A 68 -4.31 -10.63 -2.37
CA ARG A 68 -3.87 -12.02 -2.56
C ARG A 68 -2.36 -12.14 -2.79
N GLY A 69 -1.81 -11.31 -3.66
CA GLY A 69 -0.35 -11.29 -3.89
C GLY A 69 0.42 -10.98 -2.61
N ARG A 70 -0.02 -9.98 -1.83
CA ARG A 70 0.61 -9.64 -0.55
C ARG A 70 0.49 -10.78 0.47
N ASN A 71 -0.64 -11.49 0.52
CA ASN A 71 -0.80 -12.66 1.39
C ASN A 71 0.19 -13.78 1.03
N VAL A 72 0.43 -14.02 -0.26
CA VAL A 72 1.51 -14.95 -0.68
C VAL A 72 2.87 -14.47 -0.20
N GLY A 73 3.17 -13.17 -0.32
CA GLY A 73 4.38 -12.57 0.22
C GLY A 73 4.52 -12.77 1.73
N ILE A 74 3.45 -12.54 2.51
CA ILE A 74 3.41 -12.79 3.96
C ILE A 74 3.70 -14.26 4.29
N ALA A 75 3.08 -15.19 3.55
CA ALA A 75 3.28 -16.63 3.76
C ALA A 75 4.71 -17.08 3.42
N LYS A 76 5.35 -16.50 2.40
CA LYS A 76 6.73 -16.78 1.99
C LYS A 76 7.79 -16.06 2.82
N ALA A 77 7.41 -15.00 3.53
CA ALA A 77 8.31 -14.19 4.35
C ALA A 77 8.96 -15.02 5.47
N ARG A 78 10.30 -14.93 5.57
CA ARG A 78 11.10 -15.54 6.65
C ARG A 78 11.41 -14.56 7.77
N GLY A 79 11.21 -13.26 7.49
CA GLY A 79 11.50 -12.19 8.44
C GLY A 79 10.54 -12.14 9.62
N GLU A 80 11.02 -11.58 10.72
CA GLU A 80 10.22 -11.24 11.91
C GLU A 80 9.25 -10.09 11.64
N ALA A 81 9.55 -9.30 10.60
CA ALA A 81 8.71 -8.22 10.10
C ALA A 81 8.54 -8.31 8.58
N VAL A 82 7.41 -7.82 8.10
CA VAL A 82 7.10 -7.69 6.68
C VAL A 82 6.90 -6.21 6.36
N ALA A 83 7.65 -5.70 5.39
CA ALA A 83 7.51 -4.35 4.88
C ALA A 83 6.96 -4.38 3.46
N PHE A 84 5.93 -3.60 3.18
CA PHE A 84 5.28 -3.52 1.88
C PHE A 84 5.73 -2.26 1.14
N ILE A 85 5.96 -2.41 -0.16
CA ILE A 85 6.30 -1.32 -1.09
C ILE A 85 5.72 -1.63 -2.47
N ASP A 86 5.28 -0.62 -3.22
CA ASP A 86 4.69 -0.83 -4.55
C ASP A 86 5.76 -0.92 -5.65
N GLY A 87 5.43 -1.57 -6.79
CA GLY A 87 6.35 -1.85 -7.89
C GLY A 87 6.87 -0.61 -8.62
N ASP A 88 6.16 0.52 -8.51
CA ASP A 88 6.47 1.83 -9.10
C ASP A 88 7.09 2.83 -8.10
N ALA A 89 7.56 2.33 -6.95
CA ALA A 89 8.17 3.12 -5.90
C ALA A 89 9.71 3.01 -5.90
N ILE A 90 10.37 3.92 -5.17
CA ILE A 90 11.81 3.93 -4.91
C ILE A 90 12.00 4.15 -3.41
N ALA A 91 12.72 3.25 -2.75
CA ALA A 91 13.05 3.38 -1.33
C ALA A 91 14.22 4.34 -1.11
N ASN A 92 14.14 5.20 -0.08
CA ASN A 92 15.30 5.96 0.38
C ASN A 92 16.38 4.99 0.91
N PRO A 93 17.68 5.27 0.78
CA PRO A 93 18.76 4.39 1.25
C PRO A 93 18.66 3.95 2.72
N PHE A 94 18.03 4.74 3.57
CA PHE A 94 17.85 4.43 4.99
C PHE A 94 16.46 3.88 5.35
N TRP A 95 15.64 3.57 4.36
CA TRP A 95 14.25 3.18 4.56
C TRP A 95 14.10 1.99 5.52
N LEU A 96 14.79 0.85 5.28
CA LEU A 96 14.68 -0.32 6.17
C LEU A 96 15.28 -0.09 7.55
N LYS A 97 16.31 0.74 7.68
CA LYS A 97 16.86 1.17 8.98
C LYS A 97 15.78 1.88 9.79
N GLU A 98 15.11 2.86 9.20
CA GLU A 98 14.06 3.64 9.86
C GLU A 98 12.81 2.80 10.16
N ILE A 99 12.45 1.86 9.29
CA ILE A 99 11.39 0.89 9.56
C ILE A 99 11.75 0.04 10.80
N ARG A 100 12.97 -0.48 10.90
CA ARG A 100 13.43 -1.24 12.07
C ARG A 100 13.37 -0.42 13.35
N GLU A 101 13.80 0.84 13.31
CA GLU A 101 13.72 1.74 14.46
C GLU A 101 12.27 1.96 14.92
N GLY A 102 11.35 2.17 13.98
CA GLY A 102 9.93 2.29 14.29
C GLY A 102 9.37 1.01 14.92
N LEU A 103 9.75 -0.17 14.37
CA LEU A 103 9.30 -1.46 14.88
C LEU A 103 9.88 -1.84 16.26
N ARG A 104 10.80 -1.07 16.83
CA ARG A 104 11.21 -1.21 18.24
C ARG A 104 10.14 -0.71 19.21
N GLN A 105 9.35 0.26 18.78
CA GLN A 105 8.35 0.94 19.61
C GLN A 105 6.92 0.53 19.28
N TYR A 106 6.66 0.19 18.02
CA TYR A 106 5.32 -0.14 17.48
C TYR A 106 5.36 -1.49 16.76
N ASP A 107 4.26 -2.20 16.76
CA ASP A 107 4.12 -3.43 15.98
C ASP A 107 3.78 -3.17 14.50
N VAL A 108 3.25 -1.99 14.21
CA VAL A 108 2.92 -1.50 12.87
C VAL A 108 3.57 -0.13 12.67
N VAL A 109 4.25 0.06 11.55
CA VAL A 109 4.95 1.30 11.23
C VAL A 109 4.62 1.75 9.81
N ALA A 110 4.17 2.99 9.69
CA ALA A 110 4.03 3.67 8.41
C ALA A 110 5.18 4.68 8.22
N GLY A 111 5.68 4.77 7.00
CA GLY A 111 6.67 5.76 6.61
C GLY A 111 6.05 6.93 5.82
N ARG A 112 6.91 7.90 5.50
CA ARG A 112 6.56 9.05 4.66
C ARG A 112 6.62 8.66 3.19
N THR A 113 5.50 8.79 2.48
CA THR A 113 5.46 8.63 1.03
C THR A 113 5.48 10.01 0.38
N ILE A 114 6.46 10.23 -0.50
CA ILE A 114 6.60 11.45 -1.30
C ILE A 114 6.16 11.11 -2.72
N GLN A 115 5.13 11.77 -3.20
CA GLN A 115 4.68 11.60 -4.58
C GLN A 115 5.65 12.33 -5.52
N ILE A 116 6.01 11.69 -6.65
CA ILE A 116 6.87 12.25 -7.69
C ILE A 116 6.23 12.06 -9.07
N GLY A 117 6.27 13.10 -9.92
CA GLY A 117 5.77 13.03 -11.30
C GLY A 117 4.98 14.26 -11.70
N TYR A 118 3.66 14.16 -11.90
CA TYR A 118 2.84 15.29 -12.29
C TYR A 118 2.46 16.16 -11.08
N ARG A 119 3.06 17.35 -10.99
CA ARG A 119 2.97 18.26 -9.84
C ARG A 119 1.57 18.46 -9.24
N PRO A 120 0.49 18.68 -10.02
CA PRO A 120 -0.85 18.83 -9.46
C PRO A 120 -1.36 17.59 -8.70
N PHE A 121 -0.82 16.40 -8.97
CA PHE A 121 -1.19 15.16 -8.28
C PHE A 121 -0.27 14.90 -7.07
N GLU A 122 0.96 15.44 -7.08
CA GLU A 122 1.90 15.36 -5.96
C GLU A 122 1.38 16.09 -4.72
N GLU A 123 0.67 17.18 -4.91
CA GLU A 123 0.17 18.06 -3.84
C GLU A 123 -1.14 17.56 -3.20
N LEU A 124 -1.75 16.48 -3.74
CA LEU A 124 -3.01 15.97 -3.21
C LEU A 124 -2.80 15.13 -1.95
N GLU A 125 -3.21 15.68 -0.82
CA GLU A 125 -3.14 14.96 0.46
C GLU A 125 -4.09 13.74 0.53
N ARG A 126 -3.76 12.86 1.44
CA ARG A 126 -4.54 11.67 1.76
C ARG A 126 -5.72 12.04 2.66
N VAL A 127 -6.87 11.41 2.41
CA VAL A 127 -8.05 11.54 3.30
C VAL A 127 -7.82 10.68 4.54
N GLU A 128 -7.58 11.30 5.67
CA GLU A 128 -7.37 10.63 6.94
C GLU A 128 -8.65 10.00 7.50
N LEU A 129 -8.49 8.86 8.18
CA LEU A 129 -9.52 8.17 8.93
C LEU A 129 -8.97 7.81 10.31
N ILE A 130 -9.34 8.57 11.31
CA ILE A 130 -8.81 8.41 12.66
C ILE A 130 -9.66 7.43 13.47
N VAL A 131 -9.04 6.33 13.92
CA VAL A 131 -9.68 5.33 14.78
C VAL A 131 -8.76 5.06 15.98
N GLY A 132 -9.28 5.15 17.20
CA GLY A 132 -8.48 4.96 18.41
C GLY A 132 -7.27 5.90 18.51
N GLY A 133 -7.38 7.13 17.98
CA GLY A 133 -6.29 8.10 17.96
C GLY A 133 -5.23 7.85 16.87
N THR A 134 -5.42 6.85 16.01
CA THR A 134 -4.48 6.46 14.97
C THR A 134 -5.10 6.63 13.59
N ASP A 135 -4.36 7.20 12.62
CA ASP A 135 -4.77 7.22 11.22
C ASP A 135 -4.60 5.81 10.60
N VAL A 136 -5.70 5.24 10.14
CA VAL A 136 -5.72 3.91 9.50
C VAL A 136 -5.59 3.97 7.98
N THR A 137 -5.37 5.13 7.39
CA THR A 137 -5.30 5.28 5.92
C THR A 137 -3.89 5.24 5.35
N TYR A 138 -2.88 4.90 6.16
CA TYR A 138 -1.52 4.72 5.66
C TYR A 138 -1.48 3.66 4.55
N PRO A 139 -0.94 4.01 3.36
CA PRO A 139 -0.94 3.10 2.23
C PRO A 139 0.11 1.99 2.40
N SER A 140 -0.20 0.82 1.88
CA SER A 140 0.74 -0.31 1.84
C SER A 140 1.97 -0.07 0.95
N SER A 141 2.04 1.02 0.21
CA SER A 141 3.27 1.42 -0.50
C SER A 141 4.43 1.83 0.42
N ASN A 142 4.17 2.07 1.72
CA ASN A 142 5.20 2.36 2.72
C ASN A 142 4.71 1.99 4.13
N LEU A 143 4.54 0.69 4.36
CA LEU A 143 3.93 0.17 5.58
C LEU A 143 4.62 -1.13 6.00
N ALA A 144 4.90 -1.29 7.28
CA ALA A 144 5.55 -2.47 7.82
C ALA A 144 4.84 -2.99 9.08
N TYR A 145 4.84 -4.30 9.24
CA TYR A 145 4.22 -5.00 10.35
C TYR A 145 5.19 -5.98 10.99
N ARG A 146 5.12 -6.18 12.30
CA ARG A 146 5.57 -7.43 12.89
C ARG A 146 4.77 -8.58 12.29
N LYS A 147 5.45 -9.63 11.82
CA LYS A 147 4.78 -10.77 11.14
C LYS A 147 3.70 -11.43 12.01
N ARG A 148 3.91 -11.48 13.35
CA ARG A 148 2.91 -11.98 14.29
C ARG A 148 1.57 -11.27 14.22
N VAL A 149 1.58 -9.93 14.02
CA VAL A 149 0.34 -9.14 13.90
C VAL A 149 -0.40 -9.52 12.61
N LEU A 150 0.30 -9.66 11.48
CA LEU A 150 -0.32 -10.12 10.22
C LEU A 150 -0.95 -11.51 10.37
N THR A 151 -0.31 -12.41 11.13
CA THR A 151 -0.86 -13.74 11.41
C THR A 151 -2.10 -13.64 12.30
N GLU A 152 -2.05 -12.82 13.35
CA GLU A 152 -3.15 -12.61 14.30
C GLU A 152 -4.41 -12.07 13.61
N ILE A 153 -4.25 -11.05 12.74
CA ILE A 153 -5.38 -10.41 12.05
C ILE A 153 -5.75 -11.09 10.73
N GLY A 154 -5.08 -12.17 10.34
CA GLY A 154 -5.40 -12.97 9.14
C GLY A 154 -4.98 -12.36 7.80
N GLY A 155 -3.98 -11.44 7.79
CA GLY A 155 -3.47 -10.85 6.55
C GLY A 155 -4.47 -9.92 5.85
N PHE A 156 -4.28 -9.71 4.54
CA PHE A 156 -5.17 -8.88 3.70
C PHE A 156 -6.46 -9.62 3.37
N ASP A 157 -7.58 -8.92 3.40
CA ASP A 157 -8.85 -9.45 2.90
C ASP A 157 -8.91 -9.33 1.37
N GLU A 158 -8.93 -10.47 0.70
CA GLU A 158 -8.89 -10.58 -0.77
C GLU A 158 -10.19 -10.15 -1.47
N TRP A 159 -11.26 -9.93 -0.70
CA TRP A 159 -12.51 -9.38 -1.21
C TRP A 159 -12.36 -7.94 -1.71
N PHE A 160 -11.44 -7.17 -1.12
CA PHE A 160 -11.22 -5.79 -1.51
C PHE A 160 -10.62 -5.67 -2.91
N VAL A 161 -11.17 -4.75 -3.71
CA VAL A 161 -10.59 -4.34 -4.99
C VAL A 161 -9.55 -3.25 -4.78
N THR A 162 -9.79 -2.39 -3.77
CA THR A 162 -8.92 -1.32 -3.29
C THR A 162 -9.27 -1.04 -1.84
N ALA A 163 -8.45 -0.27 -1.12
CA ALA A 163 -8.56 -0.01 0.32
C ALA A 163 -8.36 -1.26 1.22
N GLU A 164 -7.75 -2.30 0.67
CA GLU A 164 -7.33 -3.50 1.41
C GLU A 164 -6.33 -3.19 2.53
N ASP A 165 -5.52 -2.15 2.33
CA ASP A 165 -4.59 -1.61 3.33
C ASP A 165 -5.31 -0.91 4.48
N ILE A 166 -6.35 -0.13 4.18
CA ILE A 166 -7.16 0.54 5.20
C ILE A 166 -7.91 -0.50 6.05
N ASP A 167 -8.45 -1.54 5.43
CA ASP A 167 -9.06 -2.67 6.14
C ASP A 167 -8.06 -3.35 7.07
N LEU A 168 -6.86 -3.65 6.57
CA LEU A 168 -5.79 -4.28 7.34
C LEU A 168 -5.39 -3.43 8.54
N ASN A 169 -5.12 -2.14 8.32
CA ASN A 169 -4.77 -1.16 9.35
C ASN A 169 -5.86 -1.04 10.41
N LEU A 170 -7.12 -0.95 9.98
CA LEU A 170 -8.27 -0.85 10.89
C LEU A 170 -8.39 -2.10 11.77
N ARG A 171 -8.18 -3.29 11.21
CA ARG A 171 -8.18 -4.55 11.99
C ARG A 171 -7.01 -4.58 12.97
N ALA A 172 -5.81 -4.14 12.57
CA ALA A 172 -4.66 -4.07 13.46
C ALA A 172 -4.90 -3.11 14.64
N VAL A 173 -5.39 -1.89 14.37
CA VAL A 173 -5.68 -0.91 15.42
C VAL A 173 -6.77 -1.40 16.39
N ARG A 174 -7.82 -2.07 15.87
CA ARG A 174 -8.86 -2.69 16.70
C ARG A 174 -8.37 -3.87 17.54
N ALA A 175 -7.33 -4.56 17.08
CA ALA A 175 -6.65 -5.62 17.84
C ALA A 175 -5.63 -5.08 18.86
N GLY A 176 -5.51 -3.76 19.02
CA GLY A 176 -4.62 -3.13 20.01
C GLY A 176 -3.22 -2.80 19.47
N HIS A 177 -3.00 -2.84 18.16
CA HIS A 177 -1.72 -2.51 17.53
C HIS A 177 -1.80 -1.13 16.84
N PRO A 178 -1.51 -0.02 17.54
CA PRO A 178 -1.48 1.30 16.94
C PRO A 178 -0.37 1.42 15.90
N ILE A 179 -0.59 2.28 14.91
CA ILE A 179 0.38 2.51 13.84
C ILE A 179 1.29 3.66 14.23
N GLY A 180 2.59 3.38 14.37
CA GLY A 180 3.61 4.41 14.55
C GLY A 180 3.99 5.04 13.21
N PHE A 181 4.21 6.36 13.19
CA PHE A 181 4.68 7.07 11.99
C PHE A 181 6.17 7.42 12.09
N ARG A 182 6.93 7.06 11.05
CA ARG A 182 8.37 7.36 10.93
C ARG A 182 8.62 8.26 9.73
N ALA A 183 8.77 9.55 9.98
CA ALA A 183 8.98 10.57 8.93
C ALA A 183 10.23 10.32 8.07
N ASN A 184 11.26 9.67 8.64
CA ASN A 184 12.52 9.37 7.96
C ASN A 184 12.49 8.06 7.15
N ALA A 185 11.47 7.20 7.34
CA ALA A 185 11.23 6.05 6.50
C ALA A 185 10.59 6.49 5.18
N VAL A 186 11.40 7.03 4.27
CA VAL A 186 10.91 7.70 3.06
C VAL A 186 10.86 6.75 1.88
N VAL A 187 9.74 6.78 1.16
CA VAL A 187 9.53 6.13 -0.13
C VAL A 187 9.07 7.20 -1.13
N TYR A 188 9.67 7.21 -2.30
CA TYR A 188 9.23 8.02 -3.44
C TYR A 188 8.31 7.16 -4.31
N HIS A 189 7.08 7.62 -4.52
CA HIS A 189 6.06 6.88 -5.26
C HIS A 189 5.65 7.67 -6.50
N ARG A 190 5.60 7.02 -7.66
CA ARG A 190 5.27 7.69 -8.93
C ARG A 190 3.78 8.01 -8.98
N THR A 191 3.45 9.26 -9.34
CA THR A 191 2.06 9.66 -9.61
C THR A 191 1.59 9.09 -10.95
N ARG A 192 0.30 9.13 -11.20
CA ARG A 192 -0.27 8.75 -12.50
C ARG A 192 0.13 9.73 -13.59
N ASP A 193 0.42 9.21 -14.79
CA ASP A 193 0.89 10.00 -15.92
C ASP A 193 -0.27 10.63 -16.72
N SER A 194 -1.52 10.23 -16.45
CA SER A 194 -2.68 10.72 -17.19
C SER A 194 -3.86 11.07 -16.28
N ILE A 195 -4.67 12.05 -16.72
CA ILE A 195 -5.92 12.43 -16.07
C ILE A 195 -6.89 11.25 -16.03
N PHE A 196 -6.92 10.44 -17.07
CA PHE A 196 -7.80 9.27 -17.15
C PHE A 196 -7.46 8.24 -16.06
N ASP A 197 -6.19 7.92 -15.87
CA ASP A 197 -5.75 6.98 -14.82
C ASP A 197 -5.95 7.56 -13.43
N PHE A 198 -5.78 8.87 -13.27
CA PHE A 198 -6.09 9.57 -12.03
C PHE A 198 -7.58 9.46 -11.66
N LEU A 199 -8.48 9.74 -12.60
CA LEU A 199 -9.92 9.63 -12.38
C LEU A 199 -10.37 8.19 -12.15
N ARG A 200 -9.82 7.24 -12.91
CA ARG A 200 -10.06 5.81 -12.72
C ARG A 200 -9.64 5.37 -11.33
N GLN A 201 -8.47 5.81 -10.85
CA GLN A 201 -8.00 5.50 -9.50
C GLN A 201 -8.92 6.12 -8.44
N ALA A 202 -9.35 7.37 -8.62
CA ALA A 202 -10.26 8.04 -7.70
C ALA A 202 -11.62 7.31 -7.61
N LEU A 203 -12.17 6.88 -8.75
CA LEU A 203 -13.39 6.07 -8.82
C LEU A 203 -13.24 4.76 -8.05
N TRP A 204 -12.16 4.03 -8.27
CA TRP A 204 -11.89 2.78 -7.54
C TRP A 204 -11.67 3.02 -6.04
N ASN A 205 -11.01 4.12 -5.65
CA ASN A 205 -10.87 4.51 -4.25
C ASN A 205 -12.23 4.74 -3.59
N GLY A 206 -13.17 5.35 -4.30
CA GLY A 206 -14.56 5.49 -3.85
C GLY A 206 -15.26 4.14 -3.66
N ALA A 207 -15.10 3.22 -4.61
CA ALA A 207 -15.61 1.86 -4.51
C ALA A 207 -15.04 1.11 -3.29
N GLY A 208 -13.72 1.23 -3.03
CA GLY A 208 -13.09 0.66 -1.83
C GLY A 208 -13.61 1.25 -0.53
N ARG A 209 -13.88 2.56 -0.50
CA ARG A 209 -14.54 3.19 0.67
C ARG A 209 -15.95 2.65 0.89
N LYS A 210 -16.68 2.29 -0.18
CA LYS A 210 -17.97 1.60 -0.05
C LYS A 210 -17.79 0.20 0.53
N GLN A 211 -16.78 -0.57 0.06
CA GLN A 211 -16.45 -1.88 0.63
C GLN A 211 -16.15 -1.78 2.13
N LEU A 212 -15.32 -0.80 2.55
CA LEU A 212 -15.05 -0.55 3.97
C LEU A 212 -16.34 -0.28 4.77
N THR A 213 -17.25 0.53 4.22
CA THR A 213 -18.54 0.81 4.87
C THR A 213 -19.41 -0.44 4.99
N LEU A 214 -19.44 -1.30 3.96
CA LEU A 214 -20.19 -2.54 4.01
C LEU A 214 -19.64 -3.51 5.05
N LYS A 215 -18.31 -3.62 5.18
CA LYS A 215 -17.66 -4.55 6.11
C LYS A 215 -17.65 -4.04 7.55
N HIS A 216 -17.37 -2.76 7.74
CA HIS A 216 -17.09 -2.18 9.07
C HIS A 216 -18.18 -1.25 9.59
N GLY A 217 -19.28 -1.09 8.84
CA GLY A 217 -20.37 -0.19 9.21
C GLY A 217 -20.05 1.28 8.91
N ALA A 218 -20.78 2.19 9.53
CA ALA A 218 -20.71 3.62 9.25
C ALA A 218 -19.42 4.25 9.80
N LEU A 219 -18.37 4.28 8.99
CA LEU A 219 -17.10 4.95 9.32
C LEU A 219 -17.16 6.48 9.18
N TRP A 220 -18.29 7.04 8.73
CA TRP A 220 -18.47 8.47 8.46
C TRP A 220 -18.11 9.39 9.62
N ARG A 221 -18.35 8.94 10.86
CA ARG A 221 -18.10 9.71 12.07
C ARG A 221 -16.61 9.94 12.35
N HIS A 222 -15.74 9.17 11.69
CA HIS A 222 -14.29 9.22 11.87
C HIS A 222 -13.58 10.01 10.74
N TYR A 223 -14.34 10.43 9.70
CA TYR A 223 -13.83 11.32 8.68
C TYR A 223 -14.01 12.79 9.10
N ARG A 224 -13.08 13.64 8.69
CA ARG A 224 -13.14 15.09 8.89
C ARG A 224 -13.28 15.85 7.57
N PRO A 225 -14.42 15.70 6.85
CA PRO A 225 -14.56 16.22 5.49
C PRO A 225 -14.45 17.74 5.41
N LEU A 226 -14.87 18.48 6.44
CA LEU A 226 -14.80 19.94 6.46
C LEU A 226 -13.36 20.45 6.62
N GLU A 227 -12.51 19.76 7.37
CA GLU A 227 -11.09 20.09 7.49
C GLU A 227 -10.36 19.86 6.16
N MET A 228 -10.70 18.76 5.45
CA MET A 228 -10.20 18.47 4.12
C MET A 228 -10.51 19.59 3.11
N VAL A 229 -11.79 19.97 3.04
CA VAL A 229 -12.22 21.02 2.09
C VAL A 229 -11.57 22.38 2.42
N ARG A 230 -11.34 22.68 3.69
CA ARG A 230 -10.66 23.93 4.09
C ARG A 230 -9.18 23.96 3.77
N ARG A 231 -8.50 22.80 3.82
CA ARG A 231 -7.05 22.73 3.57
C ARG A 231 -6.69 22.69 2.08
N GLU A 232 -7.55 22.09 1.24
CA GLU A 232 -7.18 21.72 -0.12
C GLU A 232 -8.30 21.92 -1.16
N ALA A 233 -9.06 23.00 -1.12
CA ALA A 233 -10.07 23.29 -2.15
C ALA A 233 -9.42 23.66 -3.50
N THR A 234 -8.70 22.72 -4.11
CA THR A 234 -8.16 22.85 -5.47
C THR A 234 -9.10 22.21 -6.49
N PHE A 235 -9.01 22.64 -7.76
CA PHE A 235 -9.75 21.99 -8.85
C PHE A 235 -9.51 20.47 -8.87
N TRP A 236 -8.28 20.03 -8.68
CA TRP A 236 -7.91 18.61 -8.71
C TRP A 236 -8.47 17.82 -7.51
N SER A 237 -8.51 18.41 -6.33
CA SER A 237 -9.12 17.77 -5.15
C SER A 237 -10.63 17.61 -5.30
N LEU A 238 -11.31 18.61 -5.87
CA LEU A 238 -12.76 18.53 -6.16
C LEU A 238 -13.06 17.50 -7.24
N LEU A 239 -12.26 17.44 -8.30
CA LEU A 239 -12.40 16.46 -9.37
C LEU A 239 -12.19 15.04 -8.85
N ARG A 240 -11.14 14.81 -8.01
CA ARG A 240 -10.88 13.54 -7.33
C ARG A 240 -12.05 13.12 -6.45
N LEU A 241 -12.58 14.06 -5.65
CA LEU A 241 -13.71 13.78 -4.75
C LEU A 241 -14.96 13.40 -5.54
N SER A 242 -15.27 14.13 -6.63
CA SER A 242 -16.42 13.83 -7.49
C SER A 242 -16.33 12.42 -8.09
N ALA A 243 -15.17 12.05 -8.63
CA ALA A 243 -14.94 10.71 -9.16
C ALA A 243 -15.05 9.63 -8.06
N ALA A 244 -14.54 9.90 -6.86
CA ALA A 244 -14.65 8.98 -5.74
C ALA A 244 -16.10 8.81 -5.26
N LEU A 245 -16.90 9.87 -5.22
CA LEU A 245 -18.32 9.79 -4.89
C LEU A 245 -19.10 8.98 -5.92
N LEU A 246 -18.79 9.15 -7.21
CA LEU A 246 -19.36 8.32 -8.27
C LEU A 246 -18.98 6.83 -8.09
N GLY A 247 -17.73 6.53 -7.76
CA GLY A 247 -17.27 5.18 -7.47
C GLY A 247 -17.97 4.57 -6.25
N TYR A 248 -18.15 5.35 -5.19
CA TYR A 248 -18.85 4.93 -3.98
C TYR A 248 -20.34 4.61 -4.27
N ALA A 249 -21.04 5.52 -4.96
CA ALA A 249 -22.47 5.34 -5.29
C ALA A 249 -22.67 4.22 -6.32
N GLY A 250 -21.77 4.13 -7.32
CA GLY A 250 -21.84 3.16 -8.41
C GLY A 250 -21.42 1.73 -8.01
N TYR A 251 -20.79 1.55 -6.86
CA TYR A 251 -20.28 0.23 -6.44
C TYR A 251 -21.34 -0.89 -6.48
N LYS A 252 -22.59 -0.59 -6.18
CA LYS A 252 -23.72 -1.54 -6.24
C LYS A 252 -23.94 -2.15 -7.63
N PHE A 253 -23.46 -1.49 -8.70
CA PHE A 253 -23.66 -1.97 -10.09
C PHE A 253 -22.47 -2.80 -10.60
N PHE A 254 -21.26 -2.61 -10.06
CA PHE A 254 -20.04 -3.28 -10.52
C PHE A 254 -19.23 -3.92 -9.39
N GLY A 255 -19.66 -3.77 -8.16
CA GLY A 255 -18.99 -4.31 -6.99
C GLY A 255 -19.29 -5.79 -6.75
N LYS A 256 -18.35 -6.47 -6.10
CA LYS A 256 -18.59 -7.84 -5.61
C LYS A 256 -19.42 -7.79 -4.33
N PRO A 257 -20.40 -8.68 -4.13
CA PRO A 257 -21.11 -8.82 -2.87
C PRO A 257 -20.15 -9.18 -1.73
N LEU A 258 -20.52 -8.85 -0.49
CA LEU A 258 -19.82 -9.36 0.69
C LEU A 258 -19.80 -10.90 0.64
N PRO A 259 -18.67 -11.54 0.91
CA PRO A 259 -18.64 -12.97 1.16
C PRO A 259 -19.59 -13.30 2.34
N ALA A 260 -20.33 -14.36 2.22
CA ALA A 260 -21.23 -14.85 3.26
C ALA A 260 -20.49 -15.29 4.52
#